data_7efff284194fdae618b1c4f4b1722a8b
#
_entry.id   7efff284194fdae618b1c4f4b1722a8b
#
_cell.length_a   1.000
_cell.length_b   1.000
_cell.length_c   1.000
_cell.angle_alpha   90.00
_cell.angle_beta   90.00
_cell.angle_gamma   90.00
#
_symmetry.space_group_name_H-M   'P 1'
#
loop_
_entity.id
_entity.type
_entity.pdbx_description
1 polymer ?
#
loop_
_entity_poly.entity_id
_entity_poly.type
_entity_poly.pdbx_seq_one_letter_code
_entity_poly.pdbx_strand_id
1 'polypeptide(L)'
;METIQLQPVRFDEIYPSRKNETLRMSRQDIVDVEPILSRREVKRLPFIEANTQEVTIEHLKEDCIVPVFSKDNEITISHPHFIESVWEAANRVFPSEQVETPEIRVSHIIKGRTPEAIHKPVRDLLEEDKTIYYERMMFCFEIPTIYEDIMGNRLNLTIGGVRAYNHENLYSKKGAEKFKIFIGFKNMVCCNMCVSTDGFKSELKVMDVHGLFNAAMQLFQEYNAAKHLYYMGAFKDSYMTEHQFAQFLGKCRLYQYLPVEQKKKLPQMLMTDTQIGIVAKSFYNDENFSTIENGNEISMWNVYNLLTGANKSSYIDNFLDRAYNATQLADGLNKALYGDSEYAWFIQ
;
A
#
# COMPACT_ATOMS: atom_id res chain seq x y z
N MET A 1 -37.82 -15.68 -14.45
CA MET A 1 -36.54 -14.99 -14.09
C MET A 1 -36.23 -15.43 -12.70
N GLU A 2 -35.37 -16.43 -12.57
CA GLU A 2 -34.92 -16.93 -11.28
C GLU A 2 -33.77 -16.02 -10.81
N THR A 3 -33.96 -15.42 -9.64
CA THR A 3 -32.96 -14.59 -8.99
C THR A 3 -31.93 -15.52 -8.36
N ILE A 4 -30.74 -15.63 -8.98
CA ILE A 4 -29.63 -16.36 -8.40
C ILE A 4 -29.13 -15.55 -7.21
N GLN A 5 -29.43 -16.01 -5.99
CA GLN A 5 -28.81 -15.53 -4.78
C GLN A 5 -27.37 -16.08 -4.74
N LEU A 6 -26.40 -15.23 -4.98
CA LEU A 6 -25.00 -15.52 -4.73
C LEU A 6 -24.80 -15.59 -3.20
N GLN A 7 -24.57 -16.78 -2.67
CA GLN A 7 -24.12 -16.95 -1.30
C GLN A 7 -22.66 -16.48 -1.23
N PRO A 8 -22.26 -15.71 -0.19
CA PRO A 8 -20.87 -15.35 0.01
C PRO A 8 -20.06 -16.62 0.28
N VAL A 9 -19.09 -16.91 -0.58
CA VAL A 9 -18.13 -17.99 -0.36
C VAL A 9 -17.31 -17.62 0.87
N ARG A 10 -17.36 -18.45 1.91
CA ARG A 10 -16.59 -18.24 3.13
C ARG A 10 -15.10 -18.48 2.85
N PHE A 11 -14.24 -17.66 3.41
CA PHE A 11 -12.77 -17.71 3.27
C PHE A 11 -12.20 -19.06 3.74
N ASP A 12 -12.82 -19.69 4.73
CA ASP A 12 -12.51 -21.02 5.26
C ASP A 12 -12.78 -22.16 4.27
N GLU A 13 -13.62 -21.97 3.25
CA GLU A 13 -13.82 -22.94 2.16
C GLU A 13 -12.72 -22.87 1.09
N ILE A 14 -12.02 -21.73 0.98
CA ILE A 14 -10.92 -21.52 0.02
C ILE A 14 -9.58 -21.95 0.64
N TYR A 15 -9.43 -21.83 1.94
CA TYR A 15 -8.25 -22.23 2.71
C TYR A 15 -8.64 -23.19 3.82
N PRO A 16 -8.61 -24.53 3.57
CA PRO A 16 -8.80 -25.47 4.64
C PRO A 16 -7.71 -25.29 5.70
N SER A 17 -8.10 -24.81 6.85
CA SER A 17 -7.21 -24.67 8.01
C SER A 17 -6.50 -26.00 8.24
N ARG A 18 -5.16 -26.05 8.08
CA ARG A 18 -4.38 -27.18 8.54
C ARG A 18 -4.63 -27.31 10.04
N LYS A 19 -5.37 -28.34 10.43
CA LYS A 19 -5.58 -28.69 11.81
C LYS A 19 -4.21 -28.87 12.45
N ASN A 20 -3.91 -28.03 13.44
CA ASN A 20 -2.76 -28.19 14.30
C ASN A 20 -2.83 -29.60 14.92
N GLU A 21 -1.95 -30.48 14.49
CA GLU A 21 -1.63 -31.67 15.27
C GLU A 21 -0.96 -31.21 16.55
N THR A 22 -1.74 -31.16 17.60
CA THR A 22 -1.27 -30.88 18.96
C THR A 22 -0.39 -32.05 19.38
N LEU A 23 0.91 -31.91 19.24
CA LEU A 23 1.89 -32.73 19.96
C LEU A 23 1.65 -32.50 21.45
N ARG A 24 1.04 -33.50 22.11
CA ARG A 24 0.95 -33.60 23.57
C ARG A 24 2.36 -33.84 24.10
N MET A 25 3.06 -32.78 24.46
CA MET A 25 4.24 -32.88 25.32
C MET A 25 3.81 -33.17 26.75
N SER A 26 4.42 -34.16 27.34
CA SER A 26 4.19 -34.61 28.74
C SER A 26 4.72 -33.56 29.71
N ARG A 27 4.05 -33.44 30.83
CA ARG A 27 4.20 -32.44 31.91
C ARG A 27 5.44 -32.63 32.79
N GLN A 28 6.60 -32.97 32.29
CA GLN A 28 7.77 -33.31 33.13
C GLN A 28 9.10 -32.62 32.81
N ASP A 29 9.15 -31.65 31.89
CA ASP A 29 10.38 -30.89 31.63
C ASP A 29 10.14 -29.38 31.73
N ILE A 30 9.71 -28.90 32.90
CA ILE A 30 9.78 -27.49 33.24
C ILE A 30 11.13 -27.27 33.91
N VAL A 31 12.15 -27.01 33.14
CA VAL A 31 13.38 -26.37 33.61
C VAL A 31 13.08 -24.87 33.64
N ASP A 32 13.24 -24.25 34.80
CA ASP A 32 13.18 -22.82 35.00
C ASP A 32 14.21 -22.12 34.09
N VAL A 33 13.77 -21.63 32.95
CA VAL A 33 14.55 -20.71 32.11
C VAL A 33 14.17 -19.30 32.53
N GLU A 34 15.08 -18.64 33.22
CA GLU A 34 15.01 -17.21 33.50
C GLU A 34 14.67 -16.44 32.23
N PRO A 35 13.85 -15.37 32.28
CA PRO A 35 13.48 -14.58 31.13
C PRO A 35 14.65 -13.69 30.70
N ILE A 36 15.63 -14.26 30.00
CA ILE A 36 16.59 -13.47 29.24
C ILE A 36 15.98 -13.17 27.90
N LEU A 37 15.15 -12.15 27.86
CA LEU A 37 14.90 -11.39 26.63
C LEU A 37 14.47 -9.99 27.07
N SER A 38 15.45 -9.09 27.24
CA SER A 38 15.20 -7.70 26.90
C SER A 38 14.59 -7.71 25.50
N ARG A 39 13.32 -7.33 25.36
CA ARG A 39 12.71 -7.03 24.07
C ARG A 39 13.59 -5.95 23.44
N ARG A 40 14.53 -6.34 22.58
CA ARG A 40 15.05 -5.43 21.58
C ARG A 40 13.81 -5.00 20.82
N GLU A 41 13.46 -3.73 20.91
CA GLU A 41 12.52 -3.11 20.01
C GLU A 41 13.05 -3.40 18.60
N VAL A 42 12.47 -4.37 17.93
CA VAL A 42 12.75 -4.61 16.52
C VAL A 42 12.19 -3.40 15.83
N LYS A 43 13.07 -2.47 15.46
CA LYS A 43 12.72 -1.25 14.75
C LYS A 43 12.08 -1.71 13.42
N ARG A 44 10.76 -1.68 13.36
CA ARG A 44 10.02 -2.07 12.14
C ARG A 44 10.47 -1.14 11.01
N LEU A 45 10.86 -1.73 9.88
CA LEU A 45 11.17 -0.94 8.70
C LEU A 45 9.88 -0.24 8.24
N PRO A 46 9.94 1.05 7.92
CA PRO A 46 8.76 1.76 7.43
C PRO A 46 8.35 1.23 6.06
N PHE A 47 7.05 1.20 5.80
CA PHE A 47 6.52 0.83 4.48
C PHE A 47 6.72 1.94 3.43
N ILE A 48 6.99 3.18 3.86
CA ILE A 48 7.33 4.34 3.02
C ILE A 48 8.47 5.13 3.69
N GLU A 49 9.51 5.42 2.93
CA GLU A 49 10.75 6.06 3.39
C GLU A 49 10.89 7.53 2.94
N ALA A 50 10.04 7.98 2.01
CA ALA A 50 10.02 9.37 1.57
C ALA A 50 9.87 10.32 2.77
N ASN A 51 10.03 11.62 2.57
CA ASN A 51 9.95 12.65 3.62
C ASN A 51 8.59 12.61 4.36
N THR A 52 8.44 11.62 5.23
CA THR A 52 7.26 11.33 6.04
C THR A 52 7.67 11.11 7.49
N GLN A 53 6.72 11.33 8.40
CA GLN A 53 6.85 11.00 9.82
C GLN A 53 5.71 10.07 10.24
N GLU A 54 6.00 9.25 11.24
CA GLU A 54 5.00 8.42 11.90
C GLU A 54 4.24 9.23 12.93
N VAL A 55 2.92 9.02 12.99
CA VAL A 55 2.05 9.65 13.99
C VAL A 55 1.03 8.65 14.49
N THR A 56 0.47 8.90 15.67
CA THR A 56 -0.62 8.10 16.21
C THR A 56 -1.98 8.64 15.80
N ILE A 57 -3.02 7.82 15.88
CA ILE A 57 -4.39 8.25 15.59
C ILE A 57 -4.88 9.27 16.64
N GLU A 58 -4.43 9.14 17.89
CA GLU A 58 -4.72 10.07 18.98
C GLU A 58 -4.19 11.46 18.64
N HIS A 59 -2.94 11.57 18.20
CA HIS A 59 -2.37 12.84 17.74
C HIS A 59 -3.21 13.49 16.62
N LEU A 60 -3.66 12.68 15.65
CA LEU A 60 -4.52 13.19 14.58
C LEU A 60 -5.88 13.67 15.06
N LYS A 61 -6.41 13.09 16.16
CA LYS A 61 -7.71 13.47 16.75
C LYS A 61 -7.63 14.69 17.65
N GLU A 62 -6.59 14.75 18.47
CA GLU A 62 -6.48 15.73 19.57
C GLU A 62 -5.77 17.01 19.16
N ASP A 63 -4.70 16.88 18.36
CA ASP A 63 -3.83 18.00 18.03
C ASP A 63 -4.08 18.58 16.62
N CYS A 64 -4.77 17.83 15.74
CA CYS A 64 -4.93 18.19 14.34
C CYS A 64 -6.37 18.60 14.02
N ILE A 65 -6.59 19.87 13.68
CA ILE A 65 -7.88 20.38 13.24
C ILE A 65 -7.77 20.81 11.79
N VAL A 66 -8.48 20.13 10.90
CA VAL A 66 -8.52 20.51 9.48
C VAL A 66 -9.40 21.76 9.33
N PRO A 67 -8.88 22.88 8.78
CA PRO A 67 -9.68 24.07 8.56
C PRO A 67 -10.84 23.78 7.61
N VAL A 68 -11.94 24.52 7.78
CA VAL A 68 -13.03 24.52 6.80
C VAL A 68 -12.60 25.35 5.59
N PHE A 69 -12.51 24.70 4.43
CA PHE A 69 -12.05 25.34 3.20
C PHE A 69 -13.21 25.79 2.30
N SER A 70 -14.41 25.24 2.47
CA SER A 70 -15.56 25.54 1.62
C SER A 70 -16.39 26.70 2.14
N LYS A 71 -17.00 27.46 1.22
CA LYS A 71 -17.92 28.57 1.58
C LYS A 71 -19.21 28.09 2.24
N ASP A 72 -19.56 26.83 2.12
CA ASP A 72 -20.80 26.23 2.60
C ASP A 72 -20.68 25.63 4.00
N ASN A 73 -19.56 25.87 4.71
CA ASN A 73 -19.27 25.39 6.07
C ASN A 73 -19.43 23.87 6.27
N GLU A 74 -19.32 23.07 5.21
CA GLU A 74 -19.41 21.65 5.33
C GLU A 74 -18.05 21.05 5.75
N ILE A 75 -18.12 20.14 6.72
CA ILE A 75 -16.95 19.52 7.32
C ILE A 75 -16.33 18.53 6.32
N THR A 76 -15.07 18.75 6.00
CA THR A 76 -14.23 17.79 5.25
C THR A 76 -14.03 16.52 6.07
N ILE A 77 -14.13 15.34 5.45
CA ILE A 77 -13.78 14.07 6.11
C ILE A 77 -12.33 14.17 6.59
N SER A 78 -12.09 14.08 7.88
CA SER A 78 -10.74 14.17 8.45
C SER A 78 -9.93 12.89 8.23
N HIS A 79 -8.61 12.96 8.42
CA HIS A 79 -7.76 11.77 8.39
C HIS A 79 -8.19 10.69 9.40
N PRO A 80 -8.51 11.01 10.67
CA PRO A 80 -9.03 10.01 11.62
C PRO A 80 -10.32 9.34 11.12
N HIS A 81 -11.30 10.12 10.64
CA HIS A 81 -12.56 9.56 10.12
C HIS A 81 -12.31 8.61 8.94
N PHE A 82 -11.34 8.93 8.08
CA PHE A 82 -10.97 8.04 6.98
C PHE A 82 -10.40 6.72 7.50
N ILE A 83 -9.43 6.77 8.41
CA ILE A 83 -8.80 5.58 9.01
C ILE A 83 -9.87 4.71 9.70
N GLU A 84 -10.68 5.31 10.55
CA GLU A 84 -11.72 4.61 11.32
C GLU A 84 -12.77 3.95 10.42
N SER A 85 -13.23 4.63 9.37
CA SER A 85 -14.19 4.07 8.41
C SER A 85 -13.64 2.84 7.70
N VAL A 86 -12.37 2.88 7.27
CA VAL A 86 -11.73 1.76 6.57
C VAL A 86 -11.46 0.62 7.54
N TRP A 87 -11.05 0.92 8.76
CA TRP A 87 -10.79 -0.08 9.81
C TRP A 87 -12.08 -0.76 10.27
N GLU A 88 -13.18 -0.01 10.44
CA GLU A 88 -14.49 -0.60 10.74
C GLU A 88 -14.98 -1.49 9.61
N ALA A 89 -14.81 -1.06 8.35
CA ALA A 89 -15.17 -1.88 7.18
C ALA A 89 -14.38 -3.20 7.16
N ALA A 90 -13.08 -3.17 7.47
CA ALA A 90 -12.25 -4.37 7.56
C ALA A 90 -12.73 -5.31 8.67
N ASN A 91 -13.01 -4.80 9.88
CA ASN A 91 -13.54 -5.60 10.98
C ASN A 91 -14.90 -6.24 10.65
N ARG A 92 -15.71 -5.61 9.81
CA ARG A 92 -16.98 -6.20 9.36
C ARG A 92 -16.83 -7.27 8.29
N VAL A 93 -15.86 -7.12 7.39
CA VAL A 93 -15.61 -8.12 6.35
C VAL A 93 -14.84 -9.32 6.91
N PHE A 94 -13.97 -9.10 7.89
CA PHE A 94 -13.12 -10.12 8.53
C PHE A 94 -13.42 -10.28 10.03
N PRO A 95 -14.66 -10.65 10.42
CA PRO A 95 -15.10 -10.58 11.81
C PRO A 95 -14.42 -11.60 12.75
N SER A 96 -13.79 -12.64 12.20
CA SER A 96 -13.08 -13.68 12.97
C SER A 96 -11.57 -13.44 13.04
N GLU A 97 -11.09 -12.38 12.39
CA GLU A 97 -9.67 -12.12 12.25
C GLU A 97 -9.23 -10.99 13.18
N GLN A 98 -7.97 -11.04 13.59
CA GLN A 98 -7.37 -9.94 14.34
C GLN A 98 -6.88 -8.87 13.35
N VAL A 99 -7.49 -7.70 13.39
CA VAL A 99 -7.06 -6.53 12.63
C VAL A 99 -6.10 -5.73 13.51
N GLU A 100 -4.86 -5.58 13.07
CA GLU A 100 -3.83 -4.83 13.80
C GLU A 100 -4.13 -3.32 13.83
N THR A 101 -3.47 -2.60 14.75
CA THR A 101 -3.56 -1.15 14.80
C THR A 101 -2.89 -0.52 13.57
N PRO A 102 -3.45 0.57 13.01
CA PRO A 102 -2.90 1.20 11.82
C PRO A 102 -1.52 1.84 12.07
N GLU A 103 -0.57 1.55 11.18
CA GLU A 103 0.65 2.34 11.01
C GLU A 103 0.31 3.54 10.13
N ILE A 104 0.55 4.77 10.63
CA ILE A 104 0.15 6.02 9.99
C ILE A 104 1.38 6.84 9.65
N ARG A 105 1.50 7.23 8.38
CA ARG A 105 2.59 8.09 7.90
C ARG A 105 2.00 9.35 7.29
N VAL A 106 2.56 10.50 7.67
CA VAL A 106 2.07 11.82 7.24
C VAL A 106 3.20 12.65 6.62
N SER A 107 2.82 13.61 5.78
CA SER A 107 3.74 14.57 5.18
C SER A 107 4.17 15.65 6.20
N HIS A 108 4.66 16.78 5.71
CA HIS A 108 4.97 17.93 6.55
C HIS A 108 3.71 18.56 7.16
N ILE A 109 3.88 19.18 8.32
CA ILE A 109 2.84 19.92 9.03
C ILE A 109 2.50 21.21 8.27
N ILE A 110 1.20 21.46 8.11
CA ILE A 110 0.68 22.76 7.69
C ILE A 110 0.06 23.46 8.90
N LYS A 111 0.43 24.73 9.08
CA LYS A 111 -0.16 25.58 10.09
C LYS A 111 -1.41 26.26 9.54
N GLY A 112 -2.49 26.18 10.26
CA GLY A 112 -3.78 26.73 9.89
C GLY A 112 -4.42 27.53 11.02
N ARG A 113 -5.68 27.84 10.83
CA ARG A 113 -6.56 28.44 11.83
C ARG A 113 -7.71 27.50 12.11
N THR A 114 -8.23 27.52 13.34
CA THR A 114 -9.45 26.80 13.65
C THR A 114 -10.61 27.36 12.82
N PRO A 115 -11.68 26.60 12.59
CA PRO A 115 -12.84 27.07 11.83
C PRO A 115 -13.43 28.38 12.40
N GLU A 116 -13.45 28.54 13.72
CA GLU A 116 -13.97 29.71 14.43
C GLU A 116 -13.12 30.97 14.20
N ALA A 117 -11.82 30.76 13.94
CA ALA A 117 -10.86 31.85 13.78
C ALA A 117 -10.61 32.26 12.32
N ILE A 118 -11.28 31.62 11.36
CA ILE A 118 -11.01 31.82 9.93
C ILE A 118 -11.12 33.26 9.47
N HIS A 119 -12.02 34.07 10.09
CA HIS A 119 -12.26 35.48 9.79
C HIS A 119 -11.52 36.44 10.72
N LYS A 120 -10.80 35.95 11.76
CA LYS A 120 -10.05 36.82 12.68
C LYS A 120 -8.84 37.45 11.95
N PRO A 121 -8.61 38.78 12.13
CA PRO A 121 -7.37 39.41 11.68
C PRO A 121 -6.13 38.73 12.29
N VAL A 122 -5.02 38.69 11.55
CA VAL A 122 -3.78 38.02 12.02
C VAL A 122 -3.30 38.54 13.37
N ARG A 123 -3.44 39.86 13.61
CA ARG A 123 -3.03 40.52 14.85
C ARG A 123 -3.85 40.12 16.08
N ASP A 124 -5.05 39.58 15.86
CA ASP A 124 -6.03 39.25 16.90
C ASP A 124 -6.09 37.71 17.14
N LEU A 125 -5.21 36.91 16.47
CA LEU A 125 -5.14 35.48 16.65
C LEU A 125 -4.48 35.11 17.97
N LEU A 126 -5.18 34.34 18.78
CA LEU A 126 -4.68 33.70 19.99
C LEU A 126 -4.04 32.35 19.67
N GLU A 127 -3.35 31.74 20.61
CA GLU A 127 -2.76 30.40 20.41
C GLU A 127 -3.85 29.33 20.18
N GLU A 128 -4.99 29.42 20.84
CA GLU A 128 -6.16 28.57 20.67
C GLU A 128 -6.82 28.67 19.29
N ASP A 129 -6.58 29.75 18.56
CA ASP A 129 -7.08 29.96 17.20
C ASP A 129 -6.18 29.28 16.15
N LYS A 130 -5.03 28.78 16.55
CA LYS A 130 -4.05 28.15 15.68
C LYS A 130 -4.24 26.64 15.71
N THR A 131 -4.09 26.02 14.56
CA THR A 131 -4.12 24.57 14.43
C THR A 131 -3.02 24.09 13.51
N ILE A 132 -2.79 22.80 13.56
CA ILE A 132 -1.95 22.08 12.60
C ILE A 132 -2.80 21.06 11.87
N TYR A 133 -2.39 20.72 10.66
CA TYR A 133 -2.91 19.56 9.93
C TYR A 133 -1.85 19.05 8.95
N TYR A 134 -2.05 17.85 8.45
CA TYR A 134 -1.16 17.23 7.47
C TYR A 134 -1.83 17.22 6.09
N GLU A 135 -1.12 17.72 5.07
CA GLU A 135 -1.64 17.78 3.70
C GLU A 135 -1.89 16.38 3.13
N ARG A 136 -0.99 15.42 3.46
CA ARG A 136 -1.02 14.06 2.94
C ARG A 136 -0.85 13.07 4.08
N MET A 137 -1.63 12.01 4.00
CA MET A 137 -1.57 10.91 4.95
C MET A 137 -1.74 9.59 4.22
N MET A 138 -0.97 8.61 4.61
CA MET A 138 -1.14 7.20 4.26
C MET A 138 -1.17 6.37 5.55
N PHE A 139 -2.03 5.39 5.57
CA PHE A 139 -2.05 4.39 6.63
C PHE A 139 -2.15 3.00 6.05
N CYS A 140 -1.69 2.02 6.81
CA CYS A 140 -1.98 0.61 6.55
C CYS A 140 -2.08 -0.15 7.88
N PHE A 141 -2.84 -1.23 7.87
CA PHE A 141 -2.90 -2.21 8.94
C PHE A 141 -2.94 -3.62 8.36
N GLU A 142 -2.45 -4.56 9.15
CA GLU A 142 -2.31 -5.95 8.74
C GLU A 142 -3.40 -6.81 9.38
N ILE A 143 -3.71 -7.92 8.70
CA ILE A 143 -4.49 -9.05 9.23
C ILE A 143 -3.55 -10.26 9.22
N PRO A 144 -2.71 -10.43 10.26
CA PRO A 144 -1.59 -11.38 10.23
C PRO A 144 -2.03 -12.84 10.26
N THR A 145 -3.29 -13.12 10.53
CA THR A 145 -3.90 -14.44 10.45
C THR A 145 -4.17 -14.89 9.01
N ILE A 146 -4.25 -13.94 8.07
CA ILE A 146 -4.39 -14.19 6.63
C ILE A 146 -3.04 -13.90 5.97
N TYR A 147 -2.31 -14.96 5.65
CA TYR A 147 -0.97 -14.85 5.07
C TYR A 147 -0.65 -15.98 4.11
N GLU A 148 0.39 -15.78 3.30
CA GLU A 148 0.98 -16.79 2.43
C GLU A 148 2.51 -16.64 2.44
N ASP A 149 3.23 -17.73 2.18
CA ASP A 149 4.68 -17.72 2.05
C ASP A 149 5.10 -17.95 0.59
N ILE A 150 5.78 -16.98 0.01
CA ILE A 150 6.36 -17.06 -1.34
C ILE A 150 7.88 -16.96 -1.24
N MET A 151 8.60 -18.01 -1.65
CA MET A 151 10.07 -18.07 -1.61
C MET A 151 10.66 -17.70 -0.22
N GLY A 152 10.03 -18.17 0.87
CA GLY A 152 10.46 -17.86 2.23
C GLY A 152 10.10 -16.45 2.70
N ASN A 153 9.34 -15.70 1.93
CA ASN A 153 8.84 -14.38 2.31
C ASN A 153 7.38 -14.51 2.75
N ARG A 154 7.13 -14.19 4.01
CA ARG A 154 5.77 -14.12 4.54
C ARG A 154 5.08 -12.84 4.06
N LEU A 155 3.91 -13.00 3.48
CA LEU A 155 3.05 -11.94 2.97
C LEU A 155 1.77 -11.88 3.81
N ASN A 156 1.60 -10.85 4.62
CA ASN A 156 0.38 -10.66 5.40
C ASN A 156 -0.66 -9.86 4.58
N LEU A 157 -1.94 -10.25 4.68
CA LEU A 157 -3.02 -9.44 4.12
C LEU A 157 -2.98 -8.06 4.77
N THR A 158 -3.02 -7.02 3.94
CA THR A 158 -2.83 -5.64 4.38
C THR A 158 -3.85 -4.75 3.70
N ILE A 159 -4.46 -3.88 4.48
CA ILE A 159 -5.44 -2.89 4.05
C ILE A 159 -4.92 -1.51 4.38
N GLY A 160 -5.24 -0.52 3.56
CA GLY A 160 -4.89 0.85 3.87
C GLY A 160 -5.41 1.85 2.86
N GLY A 161 -4.96 3.09 2.99
CA GLY A 161 -5.40 4.14 2.10
C GLY A 161 -4.52 5.38 2.13
N VAL A 162 -4.74 6.21 1.13
CA VAL A 162 -4.07 7.51 0.96
C VAL A 162 -5.12 8.59 0.84
N ARG A 163 -4.86 9.68 1.55
CA ARG A 163 -5.55 10.93 1.35
C ARG A 163 -4.56 12.07 1.17
N ALA A 164 -4.85 12.93 0.19
CA ALA A 164 -4.06 14.11 -0.10
C ALA A 164 -4.98 15.30 -0.41
N TYR A 165 -5.04 16.25 0.50
CA TYR A 165 -5.91 17.45 0.36
C TYR A 165 -5.52 18.33 -0.83
N ASN A 166 -4.25 18.30 -1.26
CA ASN A 166 -3.79 19.06 -2.43
C ASN A 166 -4.36 18.54 -3.77
N HIS A 167 -4.95 17.36 -3.80
CA HIS A 167 -5.63 16.83 -4.98
C HIS A 167 -7.10 17.24 -5.06
N GLU A 168 -7.59 17.98 -4.08
CA GLU A 168 -8.95 18.46 -3.98
C GLU A 168 -9.02 19.94 -4.22
N ASN A 169 -10.12 20.42 -4.79
CA ASN A 169 -10.38 21.86 -4.86
C ASN A 169 -11.08 22.29 -3.56
N LEU A 170 -10.29 22.48 -2.52
CA LEU A 170 -10.78 22.80 -1.16
C LEU A 170 -11.53 24.14 -1.08
N TYR A 171 -11.43 25.00 -2.10
CA TYR A 171 -12.05 26.33 -2.14
C TYR A 171 -13.27 26.40 -3.05
N SER A 172 -13.65 25.31 -3.71
CA SER A 172 -14.87 25.26 -4.51
C SER A 172 -16.09 24.92 -3.65
N LYS A 173 -17.30 25.07 -4.25
CA LYS A 173 -18.50 24.47 -3.68
C LYS A 173 -18.26 22.98 -3.43
N LYS A 174 -18.90 22.43 -2.39
CA LYS A 174 -18.75 21.02 -2.02
C LYS A 174 -18.83 20.10 -3.23
N GLY A 175 -17.73 19.44 -3.50
CA GLY A 175 -17.63 18.34 -4.43
C GLY A 175 -17.36 17.05 -3.68
N ALA A 176 -17.46 15.92 -4.37
CA ALA A 176 -17.04 14.65 -3.79
C ALA A 176 -15.56 14.69 -3.41
N GLU A 177 -15.25 14.24 -2.21
CA GLU A 177 -13.88 14.13 -1.70
C GLU A 177 -13.19 12.91 -2.27
N LYS A 178 -11.88 12.98 -2.49
CA LYS A 178 -11.09 11.96 -3.16
C LYS A 178 -10.26 11.15 -2.18
N PHE A 179 -10.33 9.83 -2.32
CA PHE A 179 -9.57 8.86 -1.53
C PHE A 179 -8.96 7.81 -2.44
N LYS A 180 -7.87 7.20 -1.97
CA LYS A 180 -7.34 5.94 -2.52
C LYS A 180 -7.40 4.90 -1.42
N ILE A 181 -7.97 3.73 -1.72
CA ILE A 181 -8.06 2.61 -0.79
C ILE A 181 -7.48 1.38 -1.47
N PHE A 182 -6.76 0.56 -0.72
CA PHE A 182 -6.26 -0.71 -1.20
C PHE A 182 -6.47 -1.83 -0.19
N ILE A 183 -6.58 -3.04 -0.72
CA ILE A 183 -6.39 -4.31 -0.05
C ILE A 183 -5.40 -5.13 -0.88
N GLY A 184 -4.42 -5.74 -0.24
CA GLY A 184 -3.33 -6.46 -0.90
C GLY A 184 -2.48 -7.18 0.12
N PHE A 185 -1.19 -7.32 -0.15
CA PHE A 185 -0.26 -7.98 0.76
C PHE A 185 0.93 -7.08 1.10
N LYS A 186 1.49 -7.26 2.28
CA LYS A 186 2.75 -6.66 2.71
C LYS A 186 3.76 -7.77 2.94
N ASN A 187 4.90 -7.67 2.28
CA ASN A 187 6.02 -8.57 2.52
C ASN A 187 6.67 -8.24 3.86
N MET A 188 6.68 -9.19 4.79
CA MET A 188 7.14 -8.97 6.15
C MET A 188 8.66 -8.86 6.29
N VAL A 189 9.41 -9.33 5.29
CA VAL A 189 10.88 -9.23 5.28
C VAL A 189 11.34 -7.81 4.98
N CYS A 190 10.71 -7.15 4.02
CA CYS A 190 11.11 -5.83 3.52
C CYS A 190 10.04 -4.74 3.65
N CYS A 191 8.86 -5.06 4.15
CA CYS A 191 7.70 -4.14 4.23
C CYS A 191 7.24 -3.58 2.87
N ASN A 192 7.52 -4.29 1.77
CA ASN A 192 7.03 -3.91 0.44
C ASN A 192 5.54 -4.17 0.31
N MET A 193 4.83 -3.23 -0.33
CA MET A 193 3.38 -3.36 -0.58
C MET A 193 3.13 -3.98 -1.94
N CYS A 194 2.35 -5.06 -1.95
CA CYS A 194 1.88 -5.77 -3.13
C CYS A 194 0.42 -5.42 -3.39
N VAL A 195 0.14 -4.67 -4.45
CA VAL A 195 -1.19 -4.14 -4.77
C VAL A 195 -1.63 -4.66 -6.12
N SER A 196 -2.80 -5.30 -6.20
CA SER A 196 -3.40 -5.83 -7.44
C SER A 196 -4.51 -4.95 -7.99
N THR A 197 -4.95 -5.27 -9.20
CA THR A 197 -6.00 -4.51 -9.92
C THR A 197 -7.33 -4.53 -9.18
N ASP A 198 -7.76 -5.68 -8.68
CA ASP A 198 -9.02 -5.87 -7.97
C ASP A 198 -8.96 -5.40 -6.51
N GLY A 199 -7.75 -5.20 -5.99
CA GLY A 199 -7.51 -4.69 -4.64
C GLY A 199 -7.29 -3.18 -4.55
N PHE A 200 -7.49 -2.39 -5.63
CA PHE A 200 -7.15 -0.98 -5.61
C PHE A 200 -8.22 -0.08 -6.25
N LYS A 201 -8.66 0.92 -5.50
CA LYS A 201 -9.49 2.03 -5.98
C LYS A 201 -8.65 3.30 -5.99
N SER A 202 -8.15 3.68 -7.17
CA SER A 202 -7.25 4.82 -7.37
C SER A 202 -7.93 6.19 -7.28
N GLU A 203 -9.23 6.26 -7.54
CA GLU A 203 -10.01 7.50 -7.49
C GLU A 203 -11.41 7.23 -6.92
N LEU A 204 -11.47 7.00 -5.61
CA LEU A 204 -12.73 6.89 -4.90
C LEU A 204 -13.26 8.30 -4.59
N LYS A 205 -14.45 8.61 -5.09
CA LYS A 205 -15.14 9.88 -4.84
C LYS A 205 -16.35 9.64 -3.95
N VAL A 206 -16.40 10.26 -2.79
CA VAL A 206 -17.51 10.14 -1.83
C VAL A 206 -17.92 11.51 -1.29
N MET A 207 -19.16 11.61 -0.86
CA MET A 207 -19.73 12.85 -0.30
C MET A 207 -19.67 12.88 1.23
N ASP A 208 -19.59 11.71 1.87
CA ASP A 208 -19.63 11.56 3.32
C ASP A 208 -18.93 10.27 3.79
N VAL A 209 -18.80 10.17 5.11
CA VAL A 209 -18.15 9.02 5.79
C VAL A 209 -18.89 7.70 5.53
N HIS A 210 -20.22 7.73 5.40
CA HIS A 210 -21.00 6.51 5.14
C HIS A 210 -20.75 5.96 3.73
N GLY A 211 -20.68 6.86 2.73
CA GLY A 211 -20.29 6.48 1.36
C GLY A 211 -18.88 5.91 1.29
N LEU A 212 -17.96 6.47 2.09
CA LEU A 212 -16.60 5.97 2.22
C LEU A 212 -16.56 4.54 2.79
N PHE A 213 -17.28 4.32 3.89
CA PHE A 213 -17.41 3.00 4.52
C PHE A 213 -17.97 1.94 3.56
N ASN A 214 -19.08 2.26 2.87
CA ASN A 214 -19.69 1.33 1.92
C ASN A 214 -18.76 1.00 0.74
N ALA A 215 -18.02 1.97 0.24
CA ALA A 215 -17.07 1.75 -0.84
C ALA A 215 -15.87 0.88 -0.40
N ALA A 216 -15.40 1.04 0.85
CA ALA A 216 -14.40 0.17 1.44
C ALA A 216 -14.92 -1.26 1.61
N MET A 217 -16.12 -1.44 2.15
CA MET A 217 -16.78 -2.74 2.27
C MET A 217 -16.87 -3.46 0.92
N GLN A 218 -17.34 -2.75 -0.11
CA GLN A 218 -17.45 -3.31 -1.46
C GLN A 218 -16.10 -3.75 -2.00
N LEU A 219 -15.07 -2.92 -1.88
CA LEU A 219 -13.71 -3.26 -2.33
C LEU A 219 -13.19 -4.54 -1.66
N PHE A 220 -13.35 -4.66 -0.35
CA PHE A 220 -12.84 -5.81 0.40
C PHE A 220 -13.60 -7.11 0.10
N GLN A 221 -14.91 -7.02 -0.17
CA GLN A 221 -15.74 -8.17 -0.58
C GLN A 221 -15.45 -8.62 -2.02
N GLU A 222 -15.12 -7.70 -2.93
CA GLU A 222 -14.81 -8.00 -4.32
C GLU A 222 -13.37 -8.51 -4.54
N TYR A 223 -12.46 -8.25 -3.59
CA TYR A 223 -11.06 -8.61 -3.69
C TYR A 223 -10.83 -10.12 -3.66
N ASN A 224 -10.07 -10.63 -4.62
CA ASN A 224 -9.71 -12.03 -4.73
C ASN A 224 -8.24 -12.28 -4.34
N ALA A 225 -8.01 -12.52 -3.04
CA ALA A 225 -6.69 -12.79 -2.49
C ALA A 225 -5.99 -13.99 -3.16
N ALA A 226 -6.74 -15.08 -3.42
CA ALA A 226 -6.19 -16.28 -4.04
C ALA A 226 -5.67 -16.01 -5.45
N LYS A 227 -6.41 -15.22 -6.24
CA LYS A 227 -5.98 -14.80 -7.57
C LYS A 227 -4.73 -13.94 -7.52
N HIS A 228 -4.65 -13.00 -6.57
CA HIS A 228 -3.48 -12.15 -6.39
C HIS A 228 -2.23 -12.98 -6.01
N LEU A 229 -2.38 -13.90 -5.05
CA LEU A 229 -1.30 -14.80 -4.63
C LEU A 229 -0.86 -15.74 -5.76
N TYR A 230 -1.79 -16.24 -6.57
CA TYR A 230 -1.48 -17.07 -7.74
C TYR A 230 -0.56 -16.34 -8.73
N TYR A 231 -0.88 -15.07 -9.05
CA TYR A 231 -0.01 -14.26 -9.94
C TYR A 231 1.37 -14.01 -9.34
N MET A 232 1.43 -13.63 -8.06
CA MET A 232 2.71 -13.43 -7.39
C MET A 232 3.52 -14.73 -7.29
N GLY A 233 2.86 -15.85 -7.05
CA GLY A 233 3.48 -17.18 -7.02
C GLY A 233 4.12 -17.59 -8.34
N ALA A 234 3.58 -17.15 -9.49
CA ALA A 234 4.16 -17.43 -10.79
C ALA A 234 5.51 -16.71 -11.04
N PHE A 235 5.79 -15.63 -10.32
CA PHE A 235 7.04 -14.88 -10.47
C PHE A 235 8.28 -15.65 -10.00
N LYS A 236 8.13 -16.66 -9.14
CA LYS A 236 9.24 -17.47 -8.63
C LYS A 236 9.85 -18.39 -9.69
N ASP A 237 9.06 -18.79 -10.70
CA ASP A 237 9.43 -19.81 -11.69
C ASP A 237 9.93 -19.17 -13.00
N SER A 238 10.00 -17.85 -13.07
CA SER A 238 10.43 -17.08 -14.24
C SER A 238 11.67 -16.27 -13.93
N TYR A 239 12.60 -16.22 -14.89
CA TYR A 239 13.89 -15.57 -14.72
C TYR A 239 14.19 -14.62 -15.87
N MET A 240 14.84 -13.54 -15.54
CA MET A 240 15.37 -12.54 -16.48
C MET A 240 16.89 -12.59 -16.43
N THR A 241 17.54 -12.60 -17.58
CA THR A 241 19.01 -12.47 -17.63
C THR A 241 19.44 -11.07 -17.22
N GLU A 242 20.67 -10.91 -16.75
CA GLU A 242 21.25 -9.58 -16.47
C GLU A 242 21.14 -8.64 -17.67
N HIS A 243 21.33 -9.16 -18.89
CA HIS A 243 21.18 -8.36 -20.12
C HIS A 243 19.75 -7.84 -20.31
N GLN A 244 18.73 -8.70 -20.14
CA GLN A 244 17.32 -8.27 -20.21
C GLN A 244 16.97 -7.28 -19.09
N PHE A 245 17.52 -7.48 -17.90
CA PHE A 245 17.34 -6.54 -16.78
C PHE A 245 17.98 -5.17 -17.08
N ALA A 246 19.20 -5.16 -17.64
CA ALA A 246 19.86 -3.93 -18.05
C ALA A 246 19.08 -3.21 -19.16
N GLN A 247 18.52 -3.95 -20.13
CA GLN A 247 17.61 -3.39 -21.14
C GLN A 247 16.37 -2.80 -20.50
N PHE A 248 15.74 -3.52 -19.57
CA PHE A 248 14.58 -3.04 -18.83
C PHE A 248 14.87 -1.68 -18.17
N LEU A 249 15.96 -1.58 -17.40
CA LEU A 249 16.34 -0.32 -16.73
C LEU A 249 16.60 0.82 -17.76
N GLY A 250 17.30 0.52 -18.85
CA GLY A 250 17.56 1.48 -19.92
C GLY A 250 16.27 1.96 -20.58
N LYS A 251 15.36 1.04 -20.90
CA LYS A 251 14.05 1.36 -21.49
C LYS A 251 13.16 2.14 -20.54
N CYS A 252 13.14 1.83 -19.25
CA CYS A 252 12.43 2.62 -18.24
C CYS A 252 12.92 4.07 -18.21
N ARG A 253 14.22 4.32 -18.31
CA ARG A 253 14.77 5.68 -18.41
C ARG A 253 14.40 6.36 -19.70
N LEU A 254 14.53 5.69 -20.84
CA LEU A 254 14.13 6.22 -22.14
C LEU A 254 12.64 6.55 -22.21
N TYR A 255 11.79 5.73 -21.60
CA TYR A 255 10.35 5.94 -21.55
C TYR A 255 9.98 7.33 -21.04
N GLN A 256 10.72 7.88 -20.07
CA GLN A 256 10.41 9.18 -19.49
C GLN A 256 10.53 10.32 -20.53
N TYR A 257 11.40 10.17 -21.51
CA TYR A 257 11.70 11.17 -22.54
C TYR A 257 10.99 10.91 -23.88
N LEU A 258 10.22 9.82 -23.99
CA LEU A 258 9.44 9.53 -25.20
C LEU A 258 8.39 10.62 -25.46
N PRO A 259 8.14 10.95 -26.74
CA PRO A 259 6.98 11.76 -27.12
C PRO A 259 5.66 11.17 -26.62
N VAL A 260 4.72 12.04 -26.26
CA VAL A 260 3.42 11.63 -25.69
C VAL A 260 2.69 10.59 -26.55
N GLU A 261 2.72 10.76 -27.88
CA GLU A 261 2.05 9.84 -28.82
C GLU A 261 2.71 8.45 -28.86
N GLN A 262 3.99 8.34 -28.54
CA GLN A 262 4.66 7.05 -28.42
C GLN A 262 4.36 6.40 -27.07
N LYS A 263 4.33 7.19 -25.97
CA LYS A 263 3.94 6.69 -24.65
C LYS A 263 2.55 6.08 -24.62
N LYS A 264 1.58 6.67 -25.36
CA LYS A 264 0.21 6.14 -25.44
C LYS A 264 0.12 4.73 -26.06
N LYS A 265 1.12 4.31 -26.81
CA LYS A 265 1.18 2.99 -27.45
C LYS A 265 1.89 1.93 -26.61
N LEU A 266 2.43 2.31 -25.48
CA LEU A 266 3.18 1.44 -24.58
C LEU A 266 2.46 1.31 -23.25
N PRO A 267 2.68 0.22 -22.52
CA PRO A 267 2.21 0.11 -21.14
C PRO A 267 2.74 1.25 -20.29
N GLN A 268 1.91 1.72 -19.37
CA GLN A 268 2.27 2.82 -18.50
C GLN A 268 3.41 2.43 -17.55
N MET A 269 4.37 3.33 -17.37
CA MET A 269 5.46 3.19 -16.42
C MET A 269 5.53 4.45 -15.54
N LEU A 270 5.30 4.30 -14.25
CA LEU A 270 5.20 5.40 -13.27
C LEU A 270 6.46 5.59 -12.43
N MET A 271 7.43 4.66 -12.52
CA MET A 271 8.71 4.80 -11.84
C MET A 271 9.52 5.93 -12.48
N THR A 272 10.11 6.78 -11.65
CA THR A 272 10.99 7.87 -12.10
C THR A 272 12.46 7.44 -12.08
N ASP A 273 13.37 8.33 -12.54
CA ASP A 273 14.81 8.07 -12.48
C ASP A 273 15.29 7.72 -11.07
N THR A 274 14.71 8.31 -10.04
CA THR A 274 15.03 7.98 -8.64
C THR A 274 14.76 6.53 -8.33
N GLN A 275 13.55 6.03 -8.60
CA GLN A 275 13.18 4.64 -8.34
C GLN A 275 14.01 3.68 -9.22
N ILE A 276 14.17 3.98 -10.50
CA ILE A 276 14.98 3.15 -11.40
C ILE A 276 16.44 3.09 -10.96
N GLY A 277 16.99 4.21 -10.47
CA GLY A 277 18.34 4.24 -9.87
C GLY A 277 18.45 3.37 -8.61
N ILE A 278 17.43 3.36 -7.76
CA ILE A 278 17.36 2.48 -6.59
C ILE A 278 17.30 1.02 -7.02
N VAL A 279 16.43 0.66 -7.98
CA VAL A 279 16.33 -0.70 -8.53
C VAL A 279 17.67 -1.19 -9.07
N ALA A 280 18.36 -0.35 -9.85
CA ALA A 280 19.67 -0.69 -10.41
C ALA A 280 20.73 -0.95 -9.31
N LYS A 281 20.76 -0.10 -8.28
CA LYS A 281 21.67 -0.27 -7.13
C LYS A 281 21.34 -1.54 -6.33
N SER A 282 20.06 -1.79 -6.08
CA SER A 282 19.59 -2.92 -5.27
C SER A 282 19.78 -4.26 -5.98
N PHE A 283 19.87 -4.30 -7.29
CA PHE A 283 20.17 -5.51 -8.06
C PHE A 283 21.46 -6.23 -7.56
N TYR A 284 22.48 -5.46 -7.17
CA TYR A 284 23.73 -6.02 -6.64
C TYR A 284 23.84 -5.99 -5.11
N ASN A 285 23.10 -5.11 -4.43
CA ASN A 285 23.36 -4.78 -3.04
C ASN A 285 22.19 -5.09 -2.08
N ASP A 286 21.04 -5.53 -2.59
CA ASP A 286 19.92 -5.86 -1.70
C ASP A 286 20.20 -7.16 -0.95
N GLU A 287 20.03 -7.14 0.37
CA GLU A 287 20.33 -8.29 1.23
C GLU A 287 19.40 -9.49 0.99
N ASN A 288 18.18 -9.24 0.48
CA ASN A 288 17.14 -10.27 0.31
C ASN A 288 16.88 -10.62 -1.17
N PHE A 289 17.11 -9.68 -2.09
CA PHE A 289 16.66 -9.79 -3.49
C PHE A 289 17.77 -9.57 -4.51
N SER A 290 19.04 -9.47 -4.10
CA SER A 290 20.17 -9.41 -5.03
C SER A 290 20.38 -10.74 -5.76
N THR A 291 21.11 -10.69 -6.88
CA THR A 291 21.32 -11.86 -7.78
C THR A 291 22.70 -12.47 -7.69
N ILE A 292 23.59 -11.99 -6.83
CA ILE A 292 25.03 -12.37 -6.81
C ILE A 292 25.25 -13.88 -6.72
N GLU A 293 24.28 -14.64 -6.19
CA GLU A 293 24.40 -16.09 -5.99
C GLU A 293 23.87 -16.94 -7.14
N ASN A 294 23.16 -16.38 -8.13
CA ASN A 294 22.39 -17.13 -9.13
C ASN A 294 22.91 -17.04 -10.59
N GLY A 295 24.19 -16.76 -10.80
CA GLY A 295 24.81 -16.94 -12.13
C GLY A 295 24.28 -16.01 -13.23
N ASN A 296 24.10 -14.74 -12.97
CA ASN A 296 23.62 -13.68 -13.89
C ASN A 296 22.12 -13.75 -14.28
N GLU A 297 21.30 -14.43 -13.52
CA GLU A 297 19.84 -14.41 -13.70
C GLU A 297 19.14 -13.89 -12.43
N ILE A 298 18.03 -13.19 -12.62
CA ILE A 298 17.18 -12.70 -11.54
C ILE A 298 15.75 -13.24 -11.69
N SER A 299 15.19 -13.81 -10.62
CA SER A 299 13.80 -14.22 -10.64
C SER A 299 12.86 -13.01 -10.78
N MET A 300 11.73 -13.19 -11.44
CA MET A 300 10.70 -12.16 -11.51
C MET A 300 10.16 -11.78 -10.14
N TRP A 301 10.21 -12.69 -9.16
CA TRP A 301 9.91 -12.37 -7.77
C TRP A 301 10.87 -11.33 -7.20
N ASN A 302 12.17 -11.50 -7.43
CA ASN A 302 13.17 -10.52 -6.98
C ASN A 302 13.00 -9.20 -7.72
N VAL A 303 12.80 -9.21 -9.05
CA VAL A 303 12.52 -7.98 -9.83
C VAL A 303 11.31 -7.24 -9.25
N TYR A 304 10.23 -7.94 -8.94
CA TYR A 304 9.04 -7.36 -8.34
C TYR A 304 9.33 -6.73 -6.97
N ASN A 305 10.10 -7.42 -6.12
CA ASN A 305 10.49 -6.89 -4.82
C ASN A 305 11.46 -5.69 -4.92
N LEU A 306 12.35 -5.66 -5.91
CA LEU A 306 13.19 -4.50 -6.18
C LEU A 306 12.35 -3.28 -6.63
N LEU A 307 11.33 -3.49 -7.47
CA LEU A 307 10.41 -2.42 -7.90
C LEU A 307 9.58 -1.88 -6.72
N THR A 308 8.97 -2.76 -5.94
CA THR A 308 8.16 -2.38 -4.78
C THR A 308 9.02 -1.78 -3.66
N GLY A 309 10.25 -2.25 -3.49
CA GLY A 309 11.24 -1.68 -2.57
C GLY A 309 11.63 -0.24 -2.96
N ALA A 310 11.94 -0.02 -4.24
CA ALA A 310 12.25 1.32 -4.76
C ALA A 310 11.08 2.30 -4.60
N ASN A 311 9.84 1.79 -4.63
CA ASN A 311 8.64 2.59 -4.45
C ASN A 311 8.55 3.24 -3.06
N LYS A 312 9.23 2.74 -2.03
CA LYS A 312 9.28 3.37 -0.70
C LYS A 312 9.82 4.80 -0.73
N SER A 313 10.61 5.14 -1.73
CA SER A 313 11.10 6.50 -1.97
C SER A 313 10.05 7.43 -2.58
N SER A 314 8.87 6.94 -2.91
CA SER A 314 7.77 7.73 -3.49
C SER A 314 7.06 8.57 -2.45
N TYR A 315 6.59 9.75 -2.86
CA TYR A 315 5.69 10.54 -2.02
C TYR A 315 4.35 9.83 -1.81
N ILE A 316 3.70 10.13 -0.69
CA ILE A 316 2.44 9.51 -0.25
C ILE A 316 1.38 9.48 -1.38
N ASP A 317 1.18 10.58 -2.07
CA ASP A 317 0.15 10.75 -3.10
C ASP A 317 0.35 9.86 -4.34
N ASN A 318 1.59 9.43 -4.62
CA ASN A 318 1.93 8.58 -5.75
C ASN A 318 2.25 7.13 -5.36
N PHE A 319 2.34 6.85 -4.07
CA PHE A 319 2.83 5.55 -3.58
C PHE A 319 1.98 4.38 -4.05
N LEU A 320 0.65 4.45 -3.87
CA LEU A 320 -0.25 3.36 -4.24
C LEU A 320 -0.35 3.16 -5.76
N ASP A 321 -0.35 4.24 -6.54
CA ASP A 321 -0.37 4.13 -8.00
C ASP A 321 0.90 3.44 -8.52
N ARG A 322 2.05 3.75 -7.93
CA ARG A 322 3.33 3.10 -8.28
C ARG A 322 3.42 1.67 -7.76
N ALA A 323 2.87 1.37 -6.58
CA ALA A 323 2.79 0.00 -6.08
C ALA A 323 1.95 -0.88 -7.03
N TYR A 324 0.80 -0.37 -7.46
CA TYR A 324 -0.03 -1.03 -8.47
C TYR A 324 0.69 -1.16 -9.82
N ASN A 325 1.35 -0.09 -10.27
CA ASN A 325 2.12 -0.13 -11.52
C ASN A 325 3.31 -1.10 -11.46
N ALA A 326 3.96 -1.27 -10.30
CA ALA A 326 4.99 -2.29 -10.12
C ALA A 326 4.45 -3.71 -10.34
N THR A 327 3.23 -3.99 -9.86
CA THR A 327 2.55 -5.27 -10.11
C THR A 327 2.25 -5.45 -11.60
N GLN A 328 1.75 -4.41 -12.29
CA GLN A 328 1.49 -4.46 -13.73
C GLN A 328 2.77 -4.69 -14.53
N LEU A 329 3.87 -3.99 -14.17
CA LEU A 329 5.17 -4.17 -14.82
C LEU A 329 5.70 -5.59 -14.62
N ALA A 330 5.66 -6.12 -13.39
CA ALA A 330 6.15 -7.47 -13.10
C ALA A 330 5.33 -8.54 -13.85
N ASP A 331 4.01 -8.46 -13.84
CA ASP A 331 3.12 -9.39 -14.56
C ASP A 331 3.34 -9.29 -16.08
N GLY A 332 3.40 -8.06 -16.62
CA GLY A 332 3.63 -7.84 -18.04
C GLY A 332 5.01 -8.30 -18.52
N LEU A 333 6.07 -8.03 -17.75
CA LEU A 333 7.42 -8.52 -18.04
C LEU A 333 7.48 -10.05 -17.96
N ASN A 334 6.83 -10.64 -16.95
CA ASN A 334 6.73 -12.09 -16.83
C ASN A 334 6.12 -12.73 -18.10
N LYS A 335 5.04 -12.19 -18.61
CA LYS A 335 4.41 -12.62 -19.88
C LYS A 335 5.32 -12.38 -21.08
N ALA A 336 6.04 -11.26 -21.12
CA ALA A 336 6.95 -10.90 -22.20
C ALA A 336 8.14 -11.87 -22.31
N LEU A 337 8.61 -12.46 -21.20
CA LEU A 337 9.66 -13.50 -21.21
C LEU A 337 9.23 -14.76 -21.98
N TYR A 338 7.92 -15.02 -22.05
CA TYR A 338 7.34 -16.15 -22.80
C TYR A 338 6.82 -15.77 -24.19
N GLY A 339 7.16 -14.56 -24.66
CA GLY A 339 6.86 -14.10 -26.03
C GLY A 339 5.48 -13.47 -26.24
N ASP A 340 4.69 -13.33 -25.18
CA ASP A 340 3.34 -12.74 -25.23
C ASP A 340 3.28 -11.51 -24.35
N SER A 341 3.44 -10.32 -24.91
CA SER A 341 2.99 -9.10 -24.23
C SER A 341 3.35 -7.80 -24.94
N GLU A 342 2.52 -6.79 -24.81
CA GLU A 342 2.82 -5.40 -25.08
C GLU A 342 3.99 -4.85 -24.25
N TYR A 343 4.40 -5.54 -23.15
CA TYR A 343 5.56 -5.21 -22.32
C TYR A 343 6.89 -5.66 -22.92
N ALA A 344 6.89 -6.42 -24.03
CA ALA A 344 8.11 -6.87 -24.70
C ALA A 344 9.05 -5.70 -25.07
N TRP A 345 8.50 -4.50 -25.32
CA TRP A 345 9.29 -3.30 -25.59
C TRP A 345 10.30 -3.00 -24.48
N PHE A 346 10.04 -3.36 -23.24
CA PHE A 346 10.92 -3.08 -22.11
C PHE A 346 12.14 -4.01 -22.03
N ILE A 347 12.11 -5.17 -22.69
CA ILE A 347 13.15 -6.21 -22.58
C ILE A 347 13.72 -6.67 -23.94
N GLN A 348 13.34 -5.99 -25.03
CA GLN A 348 13.82 -6.25 -26.40
C GLN A 348 14.67 -5.12 -26.97
#